data_8e9e3325e92c686923e37825aa71dd6a
#
_entry.id   8e9e3325e92c686923e37825aa71dd6a
#
_cell.length_a   1.000
_cell.length_b   1.000
_cell.length_c   1.000
_cell.angle_alpha   90.00
_cell.angle_beta   90.00
_cell.angle_gamma   90.00
#
_symmetry.space_group_name_H-M   'P 1'
#
loop_
_entity.id
_entity.type
_entity.pdbx_description
1 polymer ?
#
loop_
_entity_poly.entity_id
_entity_poly.type
_entity_poly.pdbx_seq_one_letter_code
_entity_poly.pdbx_strand_id
1 'polypeptide(L)'
;MAGRPWGAAGMLVSAAVWALGTQQLRRTRMTAPTLAIVFWMTVITTLVMTVLATLVEHDRWQAPGPVVWAAIGFNAVMIFGFAQPVWLYLARALPPVASTLSVMLIPVLGTLSGAWWLNEQLHWQDFAAIVLMLAAIASVLWPARRAQA
;
A
#
# COMPACT_ATOMS: atom_id res chain seq x y z
N MET A 1 6.78 -22.05 -10.24
CA MET A 1 5.91 -22.35 -9.09
C MET A 1 4.50 -21.86 -9.45
N ALA A 2 3.55 -22.75 -9.63
CA ALA A 2 2.16 -22.37 -9.87
C ALA A 2 1.64 -21.67 -8.61
N GLY A 3 1.37 -20.37 -8.71
CA GLY A 3 0.81 -19.59 -7.62
C GLY A 3 -0.50 -20.22 -7.15
N ARG A 4 -0.69 -20.31 -5.84
CA ARG A 4 -1.94 -20.80 -5.27
C ARG A 4 -3.07 -19.86 -5.71
N PRO A 5 -4.07 -20.32 -6.48
CA PRO A 5 -5.13 -19.44 -7.00
C PRO A 5 -5.91 -18.73 -5.90
N TRP A 6 -6.05 -19.37 -4.73
CA TRP A 6 -6.66 -18.78 -3.55
C TRP A 6 -5.91 -17.59 -2.98
N GLY A 7 -4.55 -17.57 -3.08
CA GLY A 7 -3.75 -16.42 -2.68
C GLY A 7 -3.98 -15.22 -3.60
N ALA A 8 -4.03 -15.44 -4.90
CA ALA A 8 -4.32 -14.39 -5.88
C ALA A 8 -5.75 -13.83 -5.69
N ALA A 9 -6.74 -14.69 -5.47
CA ALA A 9 -8.10 -14.27 -5.18
C ALA A 9 -8.17 -13.43 -3.89
N GLY A 10 -7.46 -13.85 -2.82
CA GLY A 10 -7.38 -13.10 -1.57
C GLY A 10 -6.76 -11.72 -1.76
N MET A 11 -5.70 -11.60 -2.57
CA MET A 11 -5.10 -10.30 -2.90
C MET A 11 -6.05 -9.38 -3.66
N LEU A 12 -6.82 -9.89 -4.61
CA LEU A 12 -7.80 -9.11 -5.35
C LEU A 12 -8.93 -8.61 -4.43
N VAL A 13 -9.44 -9.46 -3.55
CA VAL A 13 -10.44 -9.07 -2.55
C VAL A 13 -9.88 -7.99 -1.62
N SER A 14 -8.67 -8.16 -1.12
CA SER A 14 -8.00 -7.18 -0.26
C SER A 14 -7.83 -5.83 -0.97
N ALA A 15 -7.41 -5.83 -2.23
CA ALA A 15 -7.28 -4.62 -3.04
C ALA A 15 -8.64 -3.92 -3.25
N ALA A 16 -9.70 -4.69 -3.51
CA ALA A 16 -11.06 -4.15 -3.66
C ALA A 16 -11.56 -3.52 -2.35
N VAL A 17 -11.38 -4.19 -1.22
CA VAL A 17 -11.75 -3.68 0.11
C VAL A 17 -10.98 -2.39 0.43
N TRP A 18 -9.67 -2.37 0.14
CA TRP A 18 -8.85 -1.16 0.33
C TRP A 18 -9.32 0.01 -0.54
N ALA A 19 -9.65 -0.25 -1.80
CA ALA A 19 -10.16 0.77 -2.72
C ALA A 19 -11.51 1.34 -2.25
N LEU A 20 -12.43 0.47 -1.81
CA LEU A 20 -13.72 0.87 -1.25
C LEU A 20 -13.55 1.67 0.04
N GLY A 21 -12.68 1.24 0.94
CA GLY A 21 -12.37 1.95 2.19
C GLY A 21 -11.83 3.36 1.93
N THR A 22 -10.90 3.49 0.99
CA THR A 22 -10.34 4.78 0.58
C THR A 22 -11.41 5.68 -0.04
N GLN A 23 -12.31 5.14 -0.86
CA GLN A 23 -13.40 5.88 -1.47
C GLN A 23 -14.43 6.34 -0.42
N GLN A 24 -14.76 5.47 0.54
CA GLN A 24 -15.64 5.81 1.65
C GLN A 24 -15.06 6.93 2.51
N LEU A 25 -13.77 6.85 2.85
CA LEU A 25 -13.07 7.88 3.59
C LEU A 25 -13.16 9.26 2.93
N ARG A 26 -13.08 9.31 1.60
CA ARG A 26 -13.21 10.57 0.83
C ARG A 26 -14.63 11.10 0.81
N ARG A 27 -15.62 10.22 0.73
CA ARG A 27 -17.05 10.60 0.73
C ARG A 27 -17.52 11.10 2.09
N THR A 28 -16.98 10.53 3.16
CA THR A 28 -17.33 10.91 4.52
C THR A 28 -16.54 12.15 4.91
N ARG A 29 -17.21 13.28 5.07
CA ARG A 29 -16.60 14.52 5.58
C ARG A 29 -16.35 14.41 7.08
N MET A 30 -15.39 13.56 7.46
CA MET A 30 -15.01 13.41 8.87
C MET A 30 -14.28 14.67 9.33
N THR A 31 -14.78 15.28 10.38
CA THR A 31 -14.14 16.45 11.04
C THR A 31 -12.99 16.04 11.97
N ALA A 32 -12.83 14.73 12.22
CA ALA A 32 -11.79 14.21 13.09
C ALA A 32 -10.38 14.48 12.54
N PRO A 33 -9.40 14.79 13.40
CA PRO A 33 -8.02 14.95 13.03
C PRO A 33 -7.47 13.70 12.35
N THR A 34 -6.65 13.85 11.30
CA THR A 34 -6.08 12.74 10.55
C THR A 34 -5.34 11.74 11.46
N LEU A 35 -4.58 12.24 12.44
CA LEU A 35 -3.85 11.40 13.40
C LEU A 35 -4.78 10.54 14.26
N ALA A 36 -5.92 11.07 14.69
CA ALA A 36 -6.90 10.28 15.45
C ALA A 36 -7.48 9.14 14.61
N ILE A 37 -7.77 9.40 13.33
CA ILE A 37 -8.27 8.37 12.42
C ILE A 37 -7.20 7.28 12.23
N VAL A 38 -5.96 7.66 11.95
CA VAL A 38 -4.85 6.71 11.79
C VAL A 38 -4.64 5.89 13.06
N PHE A 39 -4.65 6.54 14.22
CA PHE A 39 -4.50 5.85 15.50
C PHE A 39 -5.55 4.75 15.68
N TRP A 40 -6.83 5.07 15.54
CA TRP A 40 -7.90 4.10 15.70
C TRP A 40 -7.88 3.01 14.63
N MET A 41 -7.58 3.35 13.38
CA MET A 41 -7.39 2.36 12.31
C MET A 41 -6.28 1.37 12.67
N THR A 42 -5.13 1.87 13.14
CA THR A 42 -3.99 1.02 13.53
C THR A 42 -4.35 0.15 14.73
N VAL A 43 -4.99 0.70 15.75
CA VAL A 43 -5.44 -0.07 16.93
C VAL A 43 -6.38 -1.21 16.53
N ILE A 44 -7.42 -0.91 15.75
CA ILE A 44 -8.39 -1.91 15.32
C ILE A 44 -7.71 -2.99 14.46
N THR A 45 -6.87 -2.59 13.51
CA THR A 45 -6.14 -3.54 12.65
C THR A 45 -5.22 -4.42 13.49
N THR A 46 -4.48 -3.85 14.44
CA THR A 46 -3.60 -4.61 15.33
C THR A 46 -4.36 -5.62 16.17
N LEU A 47 -5.50 -5.23 16.74
CA LEU A 47 -6.35 -6.15 17.52
C LEU A 47 -6.85 -7.29 16.65
N VAL A 48 -7.41 -6.99 15.48
CA VAL A 48 -7.90 -8.03 14.54
C VAL A 48 -6.78 -8.96 14.12
N MET A 49 -5.62 -8.43 13.73
CA MET A 49 -4.48 -9.24 13.31
C MET A 49 -3.91 -10.08 14.45
N THR A 50 -3.87 -9.55 15.68
CA THR A 50 -3.45 -10.31 16.86
C THR A 50 -4.39 -11.49 17.11
N VAL A 51 -5.70 -11.27 17.06
CA VAL A 51 -6.69 -12.35 17.21
C VAL A 51 -6.52 -13.40 16.11
N LEU A 52 -6.41 -12.99 14.86
CA LEU A 52 -6.21 -13.92 13.75
C LEU A 52 -4.90 -14.69 13.87
N ALA A 53 -3.81 -14.03 14.20
CA ALA A 53 -2.51 -14.68 14.41
C ALA A 53 -2.54 -15.69 15.55
N THR A 54 -3.21 -15.36 16.66
CA THR A 54 -3.35 -16.29 17.79
C THR A 54 -4.22 -17.50 17.46
N LEU A 55 -5.24 -17.34 16.63
CA LEU A 55 -6.14 -18.44 16.25
C LEU A 55 -5.57 -19.34 15.15
N VAL A 56 -4.80 -18.77 14.21
CA VAL A 56 -4.38 -19.49 13.00
C VAL A 56 -2.90 -19.88 13.02
N GLU A 57 -2.04 -19.12 13.69
CA GLU A 57 -0.58 -19.24 13.58
C GLU A 57 0.13 -19.49 14.91
N HIS A 58 -0.60 -19.66 16.03
CA HIS A 58 0.03 -19.76 17.36
C HIS A 58 1.09 -20.86 17.42
N ASP A 59 0.89 -22.00 16.73
CA ASP A 59 1.81 -23.13 16.70
C ASP A 59 3.12 -22.83 15.94
N ARG A 60 3.17 -21.73 15.19
CA ARG A 60 4.34 -21.31 14.41
C ARG A 60 5.11 -20.17 15.04
N TRP A 61 4.68 -19.71 16.21
CA TRP A 61 5.31 -18.58 16.87
C TRP A 61 6.71 -18.94 17.34
N GLN A 62 7.67 -18.15 16.90
CA GLN A 62 9.05 -18.23 17.31
C GLN A 62 9.52 -16.85 17.77
N ALA A 63 10.37 -16.79 18.78
CA ALA A 63 10.96 -15.53 19.20
C ALA A 63 11.81 -14.93 18.07
N PRO A 64 11.51 -13.73 17.59
CA PRO A 64 12.27 -13.13 16.50
C PRO A 64 13.70 -12.82 16.92
N GLY A 65 14.65 -12.97 16.00
CA GLY A 65 16.02 -12.52 16.22
C GLY A 65 16.13 -10.97 16.23
N PRO A 66 17.27 -10.41 16.66
CA PRO A 66 17.47 -8.96 16.81
C PRO A 66 17.21 -8.16 15.53
N VAL A 67 17.61 -8.71 14.37
CA VAL A 67 17.40 -8.07 13.06
C VAL A 67 15.90 -7.95 12.74
N VAL A 68 15.11 -8.98 13.06
CA VAL A 68 13.66 -8.97 12.84
C VAL A 68 13.00 -7.97 13.77
N TRP A 69 13.45 -7.88 15.04
CA TRP A 69 12.96 -6.85 15.96
C TRP A 69 13.27 -5.43 15.45
N ALA A 70 14.48 -5.20 14.92
CA ALA A 70 14.84 -3.92 14.32
C ALA A 70 13.94 -3.58 13.11
N ALA A 71 13.65 -4.57 12.25
CA ALA A 71 12.74 -4.41 11.12
C ALA A 71 11.30 -4.12 11.56
N ILE A 72 10.81 -4.79 12.60
CA ILE A 72 9.49 -4.51 13.20
C ILE A 72 9.44 -3.08 13.74
N GLY A 73 10.45 -2.66 14.50
CA GLY A 73 10.54 -1.30 15.04
C GLY A 73 10.60 -0.24 13.93
N PHE A 74 11.39 -0.48 12.88
CA PHE A 74 11.44 0.39 11.70
C PHE A 74 10.07 0.52 11.05
N ASN A 75 9.37 -0.59 10.80
CA ASN A 75 8.04 -0.57 10.20
C ASN A 75 7.03 0.15 11.10
N ALA A 76 7.05 -0.10 12.42
CA ALA A 76 6.15 0.55 13.35
C ALA A 76 6.29 2.09 13.31
N VAL A 77 7.52 2.60 13.28
CA VAL A 77 7.79 4.04 13.30
C VAL A 77 7.64 4.65 11.92
N MET A 78 8.30 4.09 10.90
CA MET A 78 8.36 4.71 9.57
C MET A 78 7.09 4.48 8.75
N ILE A 79 6.51 3.28 8.80
CA ILE A 79 5.32 2.99 8.01
C ILE A 79 4.07 3.47 8.74
N PHE A 80 3.83 3.00 9.96
CA PHE A 80 2.61 3.33 10.69
C PHE A 80 2.66 4.69 11.39
N GLY A 81 3.83 5.11 11.91
CA GLY A 81 3.99 6.42 12.56
C GLY A 81 4.13 7.58 11.59
N PHE A 82 4.72 7.39 10.40
CA PHE A 82 4.96 8.47 9.43
C PHE A 82 4.23 8.27 8.11
N ALA A 83 4.50 7.20 7.36
CA ALA A 83 3.98 7.06 6.00
C ALA A 83 2.44 6.95 5.96
N GLN A 84 1.83 6.24 6.89
CA GLN A 84 0.38 6.08 6.95
C GLN A 84 -0.37 7.39 7.25
N PRO A 85 0.04 8.21 8.25
CA PRO A 85 -0.54 9.55 8.45
C PRO A 85 -0.38 10.46 7.24
N VAL A 86 0.80 10.48 6.62
CA VAL A 86 1.06 11.29 5.41
C VAL A 86 0.17 10.83 4.26
N TRP A 87 0.07 9.52 4.03
CA TRP A 87 -0.82 8.97 3.02
C TRP A 87 -2.28 9.39 3.25
N LEU A 88 -2.78 9.23 4.47
CA LEU A 88 -4.16 9.59 4.80
C LEU A 88 -4.41 11.09 4.63
N TYR A 89 -3.45 11.93 5.01
CA TYR A 89 -3.50 13.37 4.77
C TYR A 89 -3.58 13.69 3.28
N LEU A 90 -2.70 13.10 2.46
CA LEU A 90 -2.70 13.30 1.00
C LEU A 90 -3.99 12.80 0.35
N ALA A 91 -4.49 11.63 0.78
CA ALA A 91 -5.74 11.07 0.27
C ALA A 91 -6.96 11.96 0.56
N ARG A 92 -6.93 12.76 1.63
CA ARG A 92 -7.99 13.70 1.99
C ARG A 92 -7.81 15.08 1.35
N ALA A 93 -6.56 15.52 1.17
CA ALA A 93 -6.23 16.86 0.68
C ALA A 93 -6.15 16.95 -0.85
N LEU A 94 -5.74 15.87 -1.52
CA LEU A 94 -5.53 15.85 -2.96
C LEU A 94 -6.73 15.28 -3.73
N PRO A 95 -6.94 15.72 -4.99
CA PRO A 95 -7.87 15.07 -5.89
C PRO A 95 -7.58 13.57 -6.03
N PRO A 96 -8.61 12.73 -6.25
CA PRO A 96 -8.44 11.28 -6.38
C PRO A 96 -7.37 10.85 -7.36
N VAL A 97 -7.27 11.52 -8.50
CA VAL A 97 -6.29 11.23 -9.55
C VAL A 97 -4.86 11.42 -9.02
N ALA A 98 -4.56 12.55 -8.40
CA ALA A 98 -3.21 12.86 -7.91
C ALA A 98 -2.74 11.87 -6.84
N SER A 99 -3.60 11.54 -5.87
CA SER A 99 -3.26 10.58 -4.82
C SER A 99 -3.12 9.15 -5.35
N THR A 100 -3.91 8.74 -6.35
CA THR A 100 -3.79 7.42 -6.98
C THR A 100 -2.47 7.30 -7.75
N LEU A 101 -2.08 8.35 -8.50
CA LEU A 101 -0.80 8.37 -9.22
C LEU A 101 0.40 8.26 -8.28
N SER A 102 0.34 8.89 -7.11
CA SER A 102 1.40 8.79 -6.10
C SER A 102 1.59 7.34 -5.62
N VAL A 103 0.50 6.60 -5.43
CA VAL A 103 0.57 5.18 -5.03
C VAL A 103 1.08 4.28 -6.16
N MET A 104 0.75 4.58 -7.40
CA MET A 104 1.22 3.80 -8.55
C MET A 104 2.76 3.83 -8.70
N LEU A 105 3.44 4.82 -8.15
CA LEU A 105 4.92 4.88 -8.14
C LEU A 105 5.55 3.92 -7.12
N ILE A 106 4.82 3.50 -6.09
CA ILE A 106 5.36 2.64 -5.02
C ILE A 106 5.93 1.31 -5.56
N PRO A 107 5.22 0.53 -6.39
CA PRO A 107 5.78 -0.70 -6.96
C PRO A 107 7.01 -0.46 -7.83
N VAL A 108 7.01 0.64 -8.60
CA VAL A 108 8.15 1.00 -9.46
C VAL A 108 9.38 1.28 -8.60
N LEU A 109 9.25 2.13 -7.58
CA LEU A 109 10.34 2.45 -6.66
C LEU A 109 10.78 1.23 -5.86
N GLY A 110 9.84 0.39 -5.43
CA GLY A 110 10.11 -0.86 -4.71
C GLY A 110 10.96 -1.83 -5.54
N THR A 111 10.57 -2.07 -6.78
CA THR A 111 11.29 -2.97 -7.71
C THR A 111 12.71 -2.43 -8.00
N LEU A 112 12.84 -1.13 -8.27
CA LEU A 112 14.14 -0.52 -8.53
C LEU A 112 15.05 -0.52 -7.29
N SER A 113 14.48 -0.28 -6.10
CA SER A 113 15.23 -0.32 -4.84
C SER A 113 15.67 -1.73 -4.49
N GLY A 114 14.83 -2.75 -4.70
CA GLY A 114 15.17 -4.15 -4.53
C GLY A 114 16.31 -4.59 -5.45
N ALA A 115 16.26 -4.20 -6.72
CA ALA A 115 17.33 -4.47 -7.66
C ALA A 115 18.65 -3.81 -7.24
N TRP A 116 18.61 -2.57 -6.77
CA TRP A 116 19.81 -1.83 -6.42
C TRP A 116 20.42 -2.25 -5.07
N TRP A 117 19.60 -2.39 -4.03
CA TRP A 117 20.11 -2.67 -2.67
C TRP A 117 20.26 -4.15 -2.36
N LEU A 118 19.38 -4.99 -2.91
CA LEU A 118 19.35 -6.42 -2.64
C LEU A 118 19.98 -7.24 -3.77
N ASN A 119 20.51 -6.59 -4.83
CA ASN A 119 21.03 -7.25 -6.03
C ASN A 119 20.02 -8.25 -6.64
N GLU A 120 18.72 -7.94 -6.55
CA GLU A 120 17.70 -8.77 -7.18
C GLU A 120 17.80 -8.68 -8.69
N GLN A 121 17.75 -9.82 -9.36
CA GLN A 121 17.77 -9.86 -10.81
C GLN A 121 16.40 -9.52 -11.36
N LEU A 122 16.30 -8.37 -12.04
CA LEU A 122 15.08 -7.97 -12.73
C LEU A 122 14.86 -8.90 -13.93
N HIS A 123 13.66 -9.45 -14.00
CA HIS A 123 13.19 -10.23 -15.13
C HIS A 123 12.55 -9.30 -16.17
N TRP A 124 12.40 -9.78 -17.41
CA TRP A 124 11.76 -8.99 -18.46
C TRP A 124 10.33 -8.55 -18.10
N GLN A 125 9.62 -9.37 -17.28
CA GLN A 125 8.28 -9.05 -16.78
C GLN A 125 8.28 -7.81 -15.89
N ASP A 126 9.34 -7.61 -15.10
CA ASP A 126 9.46 -6.45 -14.19
C ASP A 126 9.61 -5.16 -15.00
N PHE A 127 10.44 -5.21 -16.06
CA PHE A 127 10.57 -4.08 -17.00
C PHE A 127 9.26 -3.79 -17.74
N ALA A 128 8.55 -4.83 -18.20
CA ALA A 128 7.26 -4.67 -18.85
C ALA A 128 6.23 -4.06 -17.90
N ALA A 129 6.19 -4.49 -16.64
CA ALA A 129 5.30 -3.94 -15.62
C ALA A 129 5.60 -2.46 -15.33
N ILE A 130 6.88 -2.10 -15.18
CA ILE A 130 7.32 -0.70 -14.97
C ILE A 130 6.89 0.17 -16.16
N VAL A 131 7.15 -0.26 -17.40
CA VAL A 131 6.80 0.49 -18.61
C VAL A 131 5.29 0.69 -18.71
N LEU A 132 4.49 -0.36 -18.51
CA LEU A 132 3.04 -0.28 -18.52
C LEU A 132 2.50 0.66 -17.45
N MET A 133 3.08 0.63 -16.26
CA MET A 133 2.69 1.50 -15.16
C MET A 133 3.03 2.96 -15.43
N LEU A 134 4.22 3.25 -15.95
CA LEU A 134 4.62 4.60 -16.36
C LEU A 134 3.76 5.11 -17.53
N ALA A 135 3.41 4.26 -18.50
CA ALA A 135 2.50 4.60 -19.58
C ALA A 135 1.09 4.91 -19.07
N ALA A 136 0.59 4.15 -18.11
CA ALA A 136 -0.70 4.41 -17.45
C ALA A 136 -0.69 5.77 -16.73
N ILE A 137 0.35 6.07 -15.97
CA ILE A 137 0.53 7.38 -15.31
C ILE A 137 0.57 8.49 -16.35
N ALA A 138 1.37 8.34 -17.40
CA ALA A 138 1.49 9.31 -18.48
C ALA A 138 0.17 9.57 -19.19
N SER A 139 -0.63 8.52 -19.44
CA SER A 139 -1.94 8.64 -20.11
C SER A 139 -2.95 9.46 -19.28
N VAL A 140 -2.86 9.38 -17.95
CA VAL A 140 -3.73 10.16 -17.05
C VAL A 140 -3.28 11.60 -16.93
N LEU A 141 -1.97 11.83 -16.96
CA LEU A 141 -1.38 13.17 -16.88
C LEU A 141 -1.44 13.91 -18.23
N TRP A 142 -1.61 13.18 -19.35
CA TRP A 142 -1.71 13.81 -20.66
C TRP A 142 -2.97 14.68 -20.71
N PRO A 143 -2.83 15.99 -20.92
CA PRO A 143 -3.99 16.85 -20.99
C PRO A 143 -4.87 16.41 -22.17
N ALA A 144 -6.09 15.96 -21.88
CA ALA A 144 -7.10 15.80 -22.93
C ALA A 144 -7.20 17.16 -23.62
N ARG A 145 -6.78 17.24 -24.89
CA ARG A 145 -7.07 18.39 -25.74
C ARG A 145 -8.58 18.57 -25.71
N ARG A 146 -9.05 19.54 -24.91
CA ARG A 146 -10.44 19.97 -24.99
C ARG A 146 -10.64 20.35 -26.44
N ALA A 147 -11.44 19.60 -27.16
CA ALA A 147 -12.03 20.04 -28.42
C ALA A 147 -12.83 21.30 -28.06
N GLN A 148 -12.22 22.44 -28.26
CA GLN A 148 -12.95 23.71 -28.33
C GLN A 148 -13.64 23.67 -29.66
N ALA A 149 -14.91 23.28 -29.69
CA ALA A 149 -15.87 23.56 -30.72
C ALA A 149 -16.86 24.60 -30.19
#